data_70fbc8d3ba08c1aa17357e0c5541256f
#
_entry.id   70fbc8d3ba08c1aa17357e0c5541256f
#
_cell.length_a   1.000
_cell.length_b   1.000
_cell.length_c   1.000
_cell.angle_alpha   90.00
_cell.angle_beta   90.00
_cell.angle_gamma   90.00
#
_symmetry.space_group_name_H-M   'P 1'
#
loop_
_entity.id
_entity.type
_entity.pdbx_description
1 polymer ?
#
loop_
_entity_poly.entity_id
_entity_poly.type
_entity_poly.pdbx_seq_one_letter_code
_entity_poly.pdbx_strand_id
1 'polypeptide(L)'
;MKYRDLRDFIQQLEMQGELRKLSQPVSPHLEMTAIGDRLLRSGGPAVLCTNPQGYKIPCLINLFGTPRRVALGMGAQEVAELRDIGQLLANLKEPEPPKGLKDAGKLLQMGKALWDMKPSVQSKAPCQDVVQAADEIDLALLPVQTCWPGDAGPLITWGLVITRGPQSVPAPRLRQNLGIYRQQVIGRRQVIMRWLAHRGGALDFREFARANPGRPFPIAVALGADPATILGAVTPVPDSLSEYQFAGLLRGSRTELVASGVGEGDLRLQVPASAEIVLEGHIPPAAPGFTGESDRGVKLKEKGGYLHALEGPFGDHTGYYNEQDWFPVFELSRLTSRRDPIYHSTYTGKPPDEPAVLGVALNEVFVPILRKQFPEIVDFYLPPEGCSYRLAVISIKKAYPGHAKRVMFGLWSFLRQFMYTKFIVVTDDDVDIRDWKEVIWAITTRMDPVRDTTLVEHTPIDYLDFASPVSGLGGKMGLDATNKWPGETTREWGRTIRMDAAVEQRVSALVDQLLKPA
;
A
#
# COMPACT_ATOMS: atom_id res chain seq x y z
N MET A 1 -6.08 12.14 13.75
CA MET A 1 -6.81 13.32 13.22
C MET A 1 -8.18 12.86 12.70
N LYS A 2 -9.27 13.62 12.94
CA LYS A 2 -10.59 13.30 12.38
C LYS A 2 -10.88 14.20 11.20
N TYR A 3 -11.35 13.65 10.11
CA TYR A 3 -11.72 14.35 8.86
C TYR A 3 -12.92 13.65 8.21
N ARG A 4 -13.65 14.35 7.35
CA ARG A 4 -14.85 13.84 6.66
C ARG A 4 -14.51 13.20 5.33
N ASP A 5 -13.68 13.86 4.52
CA ASP A 5 -13.30 13.46 3.17
C ASP A 5 -11.87 13.95 2.85
N LEU A 6 -11.42 13.75 1.61
CA LEU A 6 -10.11 14.20 1.15
C LEU A 6 -9.95 15.72 1.27
N ARG A 7 -10.99 16.51 0.99
CA ARG A 7 -10.91 17.98 1.02
C ARG A 7 -10.74 18.52 2.43
N ASP A 8 -11.47 17.96 3.38
CA ASP A 8 -11.31 18.29 4.80
C ASP A 8 -9.90 17.89 5.29
N PHE A 9 -9.38 16.74 4.87
CA PHE A 9 -8.01 16.32 5.17
C PHE A 9 -6.98 17.30 4.60
N ILE A 10 -7.09 17.70 3.32
CA ILE A 10 -6.24 18.70 2.67
C ILE A 10 -6.25 20.02 3.45
N GLN A 11 -7.42 20.50 3.84
CA GLN A 11 -7.56 21.74 4.61
C GLN A 11 -6.86 21.65 5.97
N GLN A 12 -7.01 20.54 6.67
CA GLN A 12 -6.34 20.32 7.96
C GLN A 12 -4.81 20.23 7.81
N LEU A 13 -4.31 19.56 6.74
CA LEU A 13 -2.88 19.53 6.44
C LEU A 13 -2.33 20.93 6.11
N GLU A 14 -3.09 21.75 5.37
CA GLU A 14 -2.70 23.12 5.05
C GLU A 14 -2.56 23.97 6.33
N MET A 15 -3.53 23.87 7.27
CA MET A 15 -3.47 24.55 8.57
C MET A 15 -2.27 24.11 9.43
N GLN A 16 -1.83 22.86 9.29
CA GLN A 16 -0.68 22.30 10.01
C GLN A 16 0.66 22.57 9.31
N GLY A 17 0.66 23.22 8.14
CA GLY A 17 1.86 23.44 7.34
C GLY A 17 2.37 22.20 6.60
N GLU A 18 1.63 21.09 6.64
CA GLU A 18 1.95 19.81 5.98
C GLU A 18 1.52 19.77 4.50
N LEU A 19 0.82 20.82 4.01
CA LEU A 19 0.43 20.98 2.61
C LEU A 19 0.69 22.41 2.15
N ARG A 20 1.13 22.54 0.89
CA ARG A 20 1.32 23.83 0.20
C ARG A 20 0.55 23.82 -1.11
N LYS A 21 0.04 25.00 -1.50
CA LYS A 21 -0.53 25.24 -2.84
C LYS A 21 0.54 25.79 -3.76
N LEU A 22 0.62 25.21 -4.97
CA LEU A 22 1.52 25.65 -6.02
C LEU A 22 0.69 26.20 -7.18
N SER A 23 0.77 27.52 -7.40
CA SER A 23 0.01 28.22 -8.44
C SER A 23 0.78 28.40 -9.76
N GLN A 24 2.09 28.23 -9.73
CA GLN A 24 2.91 28.24 -10.95
C GLN A 24 2.48 27.10 -11.87
N PRO A 25 2.47 27.30 -13.19
CA PRO A 25 2.21 26.22 -14.14
C PRO A 25 3.23 25.09 -14.00
N VAL A 26 2.75 23.87 -13.83
CA VAL A 26 3.58 22.65 -13.71
C VAL A 26 3.03 21.58 -14.63
N SER A 27 3.90 20.97 -15.43
CA SER A 27 3.52 19.91 -16.35
C SER A 27 3.28 18.58 -15.62
N PRO A 28 2.18 17.86 -15.91
CA PRO A 28 2.02 16.46 -15.50
C PRO A 28 3.03 15.52 -16.16
N HIS A 29 3.69 15.96 -17.25
CA HIS A 29 4.75 15.22 -17.89
C HIS A 29 6.08 15.53 -17.19
N LEU A 30 6.56 14.60 -16.36
CA LEU A 30 7.82 14.59 -15.63
C LEU A 30 7.95 15.60 -14.46
N GLU A 31 7.51 16.87 -14.63
CA GLU A 31 7.78 17.93 -13.64
C GLU A 31 7.10 17.68 -12.29
N MET A 32 5.82 17.28 -12.30
CA MET A 32 5.12 16.96 -11.05
C MET A 32 5.80 15.81 -10.29
N THR A 33 6.29 14.80 -11.02
CA THR A 33 7.06 13.70 -10.42
C THR A 33 8.37 14.18 -9.83
N ALA A 34 9.11 15.03 -10.56
CA ALA A 34 10.37 15.58 -10.07
C ALA A 34 10.20 16.46 -8.82
N ILE A 35 9.09 17.20 -8.72
CA ILE A 35 8.73 17.98 -7.52
C ILE A 35 8.39 17.03 -6.38
N GLY A 36 7.53 16.04 -6.62
CA GLY A 36 7.11 15.06 -5.62
C GLY A 36 8.28 14.26 -5.04
N ASP A 37 9.18 13.78 -5.90
CA ASP A 37 10.38 13.02 -5.49
C ASP A 37 11.32 13.85 -4.60
N ARG A 38 11.60 15.10 -4.98
CA ARG A 38 12.46 15.98 -4.18
C ARG A 38 11.85 16.32 -2.83
N LEU A 39 10.55 16.62 -2.80
CA LEU A 39 9.83 16.91 -1.56
C LEU A 39 9.78 15.70 -0.64
N LEU A 40 9.47 14.52 -1.18
CA LEU A 40 9.44 13.28 -0.40
C LEU A 40 10.81 13.01 0.24
N ARG A 41 11.89 13.09 -0.53
CA ARG A 41 13.27 12.86 -0.03
C ARG A 41 13.73 13.87 1.01
N SER A 42 13.18 15.09 1.00
CA SER A 42 13.48 16.12 2.00
C SER A 42 12.50 16.15 3.18
N GLY A 43 11.54 15.19 3.26
CA GLY A 43 10.48 15.23 4.27
C GLY A 43 9.52 16.42 4.10
N GLY A 44 9.44 16.97 2.88
CA GLY A 44 8.65 18.16 2.57
C GLY A 44 7.13 17.92 2.53
N PRO A 45 6.34 19.00 2.37
CA PRO A 45 4.89 18.96 2.43
C PRO A 45 4.25 18.23 1.23
N ALA A 46 2.99 17.86 1.37
CA ALA A 46 2.11 17.57 0.23
C ALA A 46 1.90 18.82 -0.61
N VAL A 47 1.62 18.66 -1.91
CA VAL A 47 1.41 19.79 -2.81
C VAL A 47 0.11 19.64 -3.59
N LEU A 48 -0.69 20.70 -3.54
CA LEU A 48 -1.83 20.89 -4.44
C LEU A 48 -1.39 21.84 -5.57
N CYS A 49 -1.09 21.26 -6.74
CA CYS A 49 -0.83 22.00 -7.98
C CYS A 49 -2.16 22.56 -8.49
N THR A 50 -2.41 23.86 -8.28
CA THR A 50 -3.67 24.50 -8.66
C THR A 50 -3.74 24.91 -10.12
N ASN A 51 -2.60 24.89 -10.82
CA ASN A 51 -2.48 25.25 -12.23
C ASN A 51 -1.65 24.21 -13.01
N PRO A 52 -2.16 22.96 -13.18
CA PRO A 52 -1.50 21.99 -14.04
C PRO A 52 -1.47 22.49 -15.49
N GLN A 53 -0.29 22.48 -16.11
CA GLN A 53 -0.12 23.01 -17.45
C GLN A 53 -0.99 22.24 -18.48
N GLY A 54 -1.92 22.96 -19.11
CA GLY A 54 -2.85 22.39 -20.10
C GLY A 54 -4.10 21.77 -19.52
N TYR A 55 -4.34 21.83 -18.20
CA TYR A 55 -5.48 21.22 -17.53
C TYR A 55 -6.19 22.19 -16.60
N LYS A 56 -7.50 21.94 -16.39
CA LYS A 56 -8.34 22.74 -15.49
C LYS A 56 -8.46 22.12 -14.08
N ILE A 57 -8.21 20.83 -13.97
CA ILE A 57 -8.39 20.05 -12.73
C ILE A 57 -7.11 20.12 -11.91
N PRO A 58 -7.13 20.62 -10.65
CA PRO A 58 -5.97 20.63 -9.78
C PRO A 58 -5.43 19.21 -9.52
N CYS A 59 -4.11 19.09 -9.38
CA CYS A 59 -3.45 17.82 -9.10
C CYS A 59 -2.83 17.82 -7.70
N LEU A 60 -3.18 16.82 -6.88
CA LEU A 60 -2.63 16.60 -5.55
C LEU A 60 -1.53 15.54 -5.63
N ILE A 61 -0.32 15.88 -5.17
CA ILE A 61 0.85 15.00 -5.17
C ILE A 61 1.52 14.96 -3.79
N ASN A 62 2.31 13.92 -3.54
CA ASN A 62 3.07 13.72 -2.30
C ASN A 62 2.19 13.76 -1.03
N LEU A 63 0.93 13.30 -1.13
CA LEU A 63 0.00 13.33 0.00
C LEU A 63 0.50 12.49 1.16
N PHE A 64 0.97 11.30 0.89
CA PHE A 64 1.47 10.33 1.87
C PHE A 64 3.01 10.27 1.92
N GLY A 65 3.70 11.33 1.49
CA GLY A 65 5.16 11.37 1.41
C GLY A 65 5.90 11.48 2.76
N THR A 66 5.20 11.43 3.90
CA THR A 66 5.82 11.28 5.23
C THR A 66 5.03 10.27 6.08
N PRO A 67 5.71 9.48 6.96
CA PRO A 67 5.01 8.55 7.87
C PRO A 67 3.96 9.25 8.74
N ARG A 68 4.20 10.52 9.12
CA ARG A 68 3.25 11.33 9.89
C ARG A 68 1.95 11.57 9.12
N ARG A 69 2.02 11.97 7.83
CA ARG A 69 0.80 12.18 7.02
C ARG A 69 0.04 10.88 6.78
N VAL A 70 0.74 9.75 6.69
CA VAL A 70 0.09 8.43 6.65
C VAL A 70 -0.65 8.16 7.97
N ALA A 71 -0.01 8.37 9.11
CA ALA A 71 -0.65 8.20 10.42
C ALA A 71 -1.88 9.10 10.58
N LEU A 72 -1.78 10.38 10.20
CA LEU A 72 -2.91 11.32 10.19
C LEU A 72 -4.05 10.82 9.29
N GLY A 73 -3.73 10.28 8.12
CA GLY A 73 -4.69 9.67 7.19
C GLY A 73 -5.36 8.41 7.76
N MET A 74 -4.67 7.67 8.61
CA MET A 74 -5.21 6.51 9.34
C MET A 74 -5.95 6.89 10.64
N GLY A 75 -6.14 8.17 10.92
CA GLY A 75 -6.86 8.66 12.10
C GLY A 75 -6.00 8.85 13.35
N ALA A 76 -4.72 8.49 13.31
CA ALA A 76 -3.75 8.69 14.39
C ALA A 76 -3.17 10.12 14.39
N GLN A 77 -2.52 10.52 15.48
CA GLN A 77 -1.77 11.78 15.54
C GLN A 77 -0.28 11.54 15.28
N GLU A 78 0.24 10.43 15.79
CA GLU A 78 1.63 10.04 15.67
C GLU A 78 1.74 8.61 15.10
N VAL A 79 2.85 8.32 14.47
CA VAL A 79 3.12 7.00 13.84
C VAL A 79 3.06 5.87 14.87
N ALA A 80 3.53 6.10 16.09
CA ALA A 80 3.52 5.10 17.17
C ALA A 80 2.09 4.65 17.55
N GLU A 81 1.08 5.52 17.41
CA GLU A 81 -0.33 5.19 17.70
C GLU A 81 -0.91 4.16 16.72
N LEU A 82 -0.27 3.95 15.57
CA LEU A 82 -0.66 2.91 14.62
C LEU A 82 -0.54 1.49 15.21
N ARG A 83 0.28 1.32 16.25
CA ARG A 83 0.36 0.05 17.02
C ARG A 83 -0.96 -0.28 17.71
N ASP A 84 -1.72 0.72 18.15
CA ASP A 84 -3.03 0.51 18.78
C ASP A 84 -4.04 -0.06 17.78
N ILE A 85 -3.98 0.41 16.52
CA ILE A 85 -4.77 -0.14 15.42
C ILE A 85 -4.38 -1.61 15.17
N GLY A 86 -3.08 -1.88 15.13
CA GLY A 86 -2.54 -3.23 14.99
C GLY A 86 -2.98 -4.15 16.14
N GLN A 87 -2.95 -3.67 17.38
CA GLN A 87 -3.41 -4.42 18.55
C GLN A 87 -4.91 -4.71 18.48
N LEU A 88 -5.71 -3.75 18.03
CA LEU A 88 -7.14 -3.97 17.81
C LEU A 88 -7.40 -5.03 16.74
N LEU A 89 -6.69 -4.99 15.60
CA LEU A 89 -6.78 -6.01 14.55
C LEU A 89 -6.35 -7.40 15.05
N ALA A 90 -5.26 -7.48 15.81
CA ALA A 90 -4.80 -8.72 16.42
C ALA A 90 -5.86 -9.32 17.36
N ASN A 91 -6.52 -8.48 18.17
CA ASN A 91 -7.59 -8.90 19.07
C ASN A 91 -8.88 -9.30 18.34
N LEU A 92 -9.20 -8.65 17.20
CA LEU A 92 -10.35 -9.05 16.37
C LEU A 92 -10.12 -10.40 15.69
N LYS A 93 -8.88 -10.70 15.32
CA LYS A 93 -8.50 -11.98 14.70
C LYS A 93 -8.55 -13.14 15.71
N GLU A 94 -8.08 -12.90 16.93
CA GLU A 94 -8.03 -13.88 18.02
C GLU A 94 -8.53 -13.22 19.32
N PRO A 95 -9.86 -13.21 19.56
CA PRO A 95 -10.43 -12.57 20.75
C PRO A 95 -9.97 -13.25 22.03
N GLU A 96 -9.47 -12.47 22.99
CA GLU A 96 -9.22 -12.97 24.34
C GLU A 96 -10.51 -12.91 25.17
N PRO A 97 -10.81 -13.93 25.97
CA PRO A 97 -11.97 -13.88 26.85
C PRO A 97 -11.81 -12.73 27.87
N PRO A 98 -12.90 -12.00 28.18
CA PRO A 98 -12.85 -10.88 29.13
C PRO A 98 -12.45 -11.37 30.53
N LYS A 99 -11.49 -10.67 31.15
CA LYS A 99 -10.92 -11.03 32.46
C LYS A 99 -11.62 -10.31 33.64
N GLY A 100 -12.84 -9.73 33.43
CA GLY A 100 -13.64 -9.12 34.48
C GLY A 100 -14.22 -7.75 34.15
N LEU A 101 -14.81 -7.08 35.15
CA LEU A 101 -15.50 -5.77 35.02
C LEU A 101 -14.61 -4.62 34.51
N LYS A 102 -13.28 -4.72 34.67
CA LYS A 102 -12.32 -3.73 34.13
C LYS A 102 -12.28 -3.73 32.59
N ASP A 103 -12.79 -4.77 31.94
CA ASP A 103 -12.84 -4.88 30.49
C ASP A 103 -14.14 -4.29 29.88
N ALA A 104 -15.09 -3.80 30.69
CA ALA A 104 -16.35 -3.22 30.19
C ALA A 104 -16.10 -2.02 29.26
N GLY A 105 -15.09 -1.17 29.56
CA GLY A 105 -14.70 -0.06 28.70
C GLY A 105 -14.12 -0.53 27.35
N LYS A 106 -13.34 -1.62 27.36
CA LYS A 106 -12.81 -2.24 26.13
C LYS A 106 -13.92 -2.86 25.29
N LEU A 107 -14.91 -3.50 25.92
CA LEU A 107 -16.07 -4.04 25.21
C LEU A 107 -16.91 -2.95 24.54
N LEU A 108 -17.10 -1.80 25.21
CA LEU A 108 -17.80 -0.65 24.63
C LEU A 108 -17.03 -0.07 23.44
N GLN A 109 -15.71 0.08 23.58
CA GLN A 109 -14.83 0.56 22.49
C GLN A 109 -14.84 -0.43 21.31
N MET A 110 -14.82 -1.73 21.56
CA MET A 110 -14.91 -2.77 20.55
C MET A 110 -16.28 -2.76 19.87
N GLY A 111 -17.38 -2.56 20.62
CA GLY A 111 -18.72 -2.40 20.07
C GLY A 111 -18.84 -1.18 19.14
N LYS A 112 -18.25 -0.05 19.53
CA LYS A 112 -18.17 1.14 18.66
C LYS A 112 -17.35 0.85 17.39
N ALA A 113 -16.18 0.24 17.53
CA ALA A 113 -15.35 -0.12 16.39
C ALA A 113 -16.08 -1.01 15.38
N LEU A 114 -16.78 -2.05 15.86
CA LEU A 114 -17.62 -2.93 15.03
C LEU A 114 -18.77 -2.18 14.34
N TRP A 115 -19.36 -1.18 15.00
CA TRP A 115 -20.38 -0.32 14.40
C TRP A 115 -19.81 0.56 13.28
N ASP A 116 -18.65 1.19 13.53
CA ASP A 116 -17.95 2.05 12.56
C ASP A 116 -17.48 1.24 11.33
N MET A 117 -17.19 -0.03 11.49
CA MET A 117 -16.82 -0.93 10.40
C MET A 117 -17.96 -1.21 9.40
N LYS A 118 -19.23 -1.02 9.78
CA LYS A 118 -20.34 -1.29 8.86
C LYS A 118 -20.53 -0.13 7.87
N PRO A 119 -20.27 -0.29 6.55
CA PRO A 119 -20.51 0.78 5.59
C PRO A 119 -21.96 1.25 5.58
N SER A 120 -22.19 2.49 5.17
CA SER A 120 -23.53 3.06 4.94
C SER A 120 -23.72 3.41 3.47
N VAL A 121 -24.84 3.01 2.87
CA VAL A 121 -25.14 3.30 1.47
C VAL A 121 -26.05 4.51 1.39
N GLN A 122 -25.61 5.53 0.63
CA GLN A 122 -26.33 6.76 0.38
C GLN A 122 -27.08 6.65 -0.94
N SER A 123 -28.23 7.37 -1.06
CA SER A 123 -29.00 7.44 -2.32
C SER A 123 -28.41 8.42 -3.33
N LYS A 124 -27.68 9.44 -2.85
CA LYS A 124 -26.99 10.47 -3.63
C LYS A 124 -25.65 10.79 -2.97
N ALA A 125 -24.68 11.16 -3.78
CA ALA A 125 -23.34 11.46 -3.28
C ALA A 125 -22.64 12.53 -4.14
N PRO A 126 -21.73 13.33 -3.53
CA PRO A 126 -20.98 14.37 -4.24
C PRO A 126 -20.19 13.86 -5.45
N CYS A 127 -19.69 12.62 -5.39
CA CYS A 127 -18.97 12.02 -6.51
C CYS A 127 -19.83 11.77 -7.76
N GLN A 128 -21.13 12.04 -7.69
CA GLN A 128 -22.10 11.90 -8.80
C GLN A 128 -22.74 13.24 -9.20
N ASP A 129 -22.20 14.38 -8.76
CA ASP A 129 -22.74 15.71 -9.08
C ASP A 129 -22.63 16.03 -10.59
N VAL A 130 -21.59 15.54 -11.25
CA VAL A 130 -21.37 15.63 -12.69
C VAL A 130 -21.32 14.22 -13.26
N VAL A 131 -22.03 14.00 -14.37
CA VAL A 131 -22.10 12.70 -15.05
C VAL A 131 -21.77 12.91 -16.51
N GLN A 132 -20.83 12.14 -17.04
CA GLN A 132 -20.46 12.08 -18.45
C GLN A 132 -20.81 10.69 -18.98
N ALA A 133 -21.54 10.65 -20.08
CA ALA A 133 -21.82 9.42 -20.83
C ALA A 133 -20.59 9.01 -21.67
N ALA A 134 -20.61 7.81 -22.23
CA ALA A 134 -19.46 7.23 -22.92
C ALA A 134 -18.88 8.11 -24.04
N ASP A 135 -19.70 8.80 -24.79
CA ASP A 135 -19.31 9.69 -25.90
C ASP A 135 -18.71 11.02 -25.44
N GLU A 136 -19.02 11.43 -24.20
CA GLU A 136 -18.53 12.66 -23.58
C GLU A 136 -17.17 12.46 -22.88
N ILE A 137 -16.80 11.21 -22.58
CA ILE A 137 -15.58 10.90 -21.84
C ILE A 137 -14.33 11.18 -22.68
N ASP A 138 -13.40 11.94 -22.08
CA ASP A 138 -12.05 12.09 -22.59
C ASP A 138 -11.03 12.13 -21.42
N LEU A 139 -10.32 11.02 -21.23
CA LEU A 139 -9.29 10.89 -20.20
C LEU A 139 -8.10 11.84 -20.41
N ALA A 140 -7.94 12.40 -21.63
CA ALA A 140 -6.93 13.42 -21.90
C ALA A 140 -7.23 14.76 -21.19
N LEU A 141 -8.42 14.94 -20.64
CA LEU A 141 -8.78 16.14 -19.86
C LEU A 141 -8.38 16.02 -18.38
N LEU A 142 -7.97 14.83 -17.92
CA LEU A 142 -7.43 14.60 -16.58
C LEU A 142 -5.91 14.84 -16.59
N PRO A 143 -5.33 15.49 -15.56
CA PRO A 143 -3.88 15.72 -15.46
C PRO A 143 -3.14 14.44 -15.05
N VAL A 144 -3.32 13.37 -15.83
CA VAL A 144 -2.68 12.08 -15.60
C VAL A 144 -1.19 12.20 -15.89
N GLN A 145 -0.34 11.84 -14.91
CA GLN A 145 1.10 11.99 -15.02
C GLN A 145 1.73 10.95 -15.95
N THR A 146 2.76 11.39 -16.70
CA THR A 146 3.84 10.54 -17.20
C THR A 146 5.01 10.76 -16.26
N CYS A 147 5.36 9.75 -15.45
CA CYS A 147 6.25 9.94 -14.30
C CYS A 147 7.73 9.96 -14.68
N TRP A 148 8.14 9.10 -15.61
CA TRP A 148 9.55 8.92 -15.98
C TRP A 148 9.75 9.00 -17.49
N PRO A 149 10.98 9.40 -17.95
CA PRO A 149 11.24 9.55 -19.39
C PRO A 149 11.03 8.30 -20.23
N GLY A 150 11.17 7.12 -19.64
CA GLY A 150 10.97 5.83 -20.32
C GLY A 150 9.58 5.24 -20.15
N ASP A 151 8.64 5.95 -19.50
CA ASP A 151 7.27 5.47 -19.35
C ASP A 151 6.53 5.43 -20.69
N ALA A 152 5.74 4.38 -20.91
CA ALA A 152 4.98 4.17 -22.14
C ALA A 152 3.85 5.19 -22.35
N GLY A 153 3.55 6.03 -21.37
CA GLY A 153 2.54 7.08 -21.46
C GLY A 153 1.95 7.48 -20.12
N PRO A 154 0.79 8.20 -20.12
CA PRO A 154 0.14 8.62 -18.88
C PRO A 154 -0.35 7.43 -18.05
N LEU A 155 -0.12 7.50 -16.72
CA LEU A 155 -0.39 6.44 -15.78
C LEU A 155 -1.25 6.93 -14.61
N ILE A 156 -2.45 6.38 -14.45
CA ILE A 156 -3.25 6.58 -13.24
C ILE A 156 -2.63 5.72 -12.12
N THR A 157 -2.20 6.34 -11.06
CA THR A 157 -1.39 5.72 -9.99
C THR A 157 -2.18 5.44 -8.71
N TRP A 158 -3.06 6.35 -8.28
CA TRP A 158 -3.91 6.19 -7.10
C TRP A 158 -5.34 5.72 -7.43
N GLY A 159 -5.51 4.96 -8.51
CA GLY A 159 -6.81 4.38 -8.86
C GLY A 159 -7.24 3.31 -7.87
N LEU A 160 -8.23 3.61 -7.03
CA LEU A 160 -8.88 2.65 -6.14
C LEU A 160 -9.86 1.81 -6.95
N VAL A 161 -9.44 0.63 -7.36
CA VAL A 161 -10.20 -0.29 -8.21
C VAL A 161 -11.15 -1.12 -7.37
N ILE A 162 -12.42 -1.12 -7.76
CA ILE A 162 -13.52 -1.80 -7.08
C ILE A 162 -14.03 -2.90 -7.98
N THR A 163 -13.99 -4.13 -7.50
CA THR A 163 -14.50 -5.31 -8.20
C THR A 163 -15.35 -6.18 -7.28
N ARG A 164 -16.09 -7.10 -7.87
CA ARG A 164 -16.83 -8.12 -7.13
C ARG A 164 -16.82 -9.41 -7.93
N GLY A 165 -16.43 -10.50 -7.29
CA GLY A 165 -16.50 -11.83 -7.86
C GLY A 165 -17.96 -12.33 -7.95
N PRO A 166 -18.20 -13.43 -8.69
CA PRO A 166 -19.51 -14.03 -8.80
C PRO A 166 -19.97 -14.61 -7.46
N GLN A 167 -21.28 -14.57 -7.22
CA GLN A 167 -21.89 -15.07 -5.98
C GLN A 167 -21.87 -16.58 -5.80
N SER A 168 -21.52 -17.33 -6.85
CA SER A 168 -21.48 -18.81 -6.83
C SER A 168 -20.47 -19.39 -5.86
N VAL A 169 -19.70 -18.57 -5.20
CA VAL A 169 -18.60 -18.97 -4.31
C VAL A 169 -18.94 -18.53 -2.87
N PRO A 170 -18.87 -19.40 -1.80
CA PRO A 170 -19.36 -19.13 -0.45
C PRO A 170 -18.85 -17.82 0.16
N ALA A 171 -19.67 -17.17 1.01
CA ALA A 171 -19.32 -15.91 1.69
C ALA A 171 -17.86 -15.89 2.19
N PRO A 172 -17.07 -14.98 1.91
CA PRO A 172 -17.07 -13.54 2.14
C PRO A 172 -17.30 -12.67 0.89
N ARG A 173 -18.00 -13.11 -0.05
CA ARG A 173 -18.13 -12.63 -1.42
C ARG A 173 -19.26 -11.66 -1.68
N LEU A 174 -20.06 -11.40 -0.68
CA LEU A 174 -20.91 -10.21 -0.65
C LEU A 174 -20.05 -8.95 -0.50
N ARG A 175 -18.76 -9.11 -0.18
CA ARG A 175 -17.82 -8.00 -0.13
C ARG A 175 -17.32 -7.63 -1.52
N GLN A 176 -17.12 -6.36 -1.74
CA GLN A 176 -16.36 -5.85 -2.85
C GLN A 176 -14.87 -5.92 -2.50
N ASN A 177 -14.04 -6.23 -3.48
CA ASN A 177 -12.60 -6.09 -3.37
C ASN A 177 -12.22 -4.66 -3.73
N LEU A 178 -11.37 -4.05 -2.91
CA LEU A 178 -10.72 -2.79 -3.18
C LEU A 178 -9.22 -3.02 -3.28
N GLY A 179 -8.61 -2.43 -4.30
CA GLY A 179 -7.16 -2.46 -4.44
C GLY A 179 -6.65 -1.32 -5.27
N ILE A 180 -5.44 -0.88 -5.00
CA ILE A 180 -4.77 0.12 -5.83
C ILE A 180 -3.94 -0.62 -6.87
N TYR A 181 -4.28 -0.36 -8.14
CA TYR A 181 -3.58 -0.90 -9.29
C TYR A 181 -3.34 0.22 -10.28
N ARG A 182 -2.15 0.27 -10.86
CA ARG A 182 -1.85 1.27 -11.89
C ARG A 182 -2.61 0.99 -13.17
N GLN A 183 -2.99 2.05 -13.89
CA GLN A 183 -3.74 1.97 -15.12
C GLN A 183 -3.09 2.86 -16.19
N GLN A 184 -2.58 2.27 -17.26
CA GLN A 184 -2.06 3.00 -18.41
C GLN A 184 -3.21 3.54 -19.26
N VAL A 185 -3.23 4.83 -19.55
CA VAL A 185 -4.22 5.45 -20.44
C VAL A 185 -3.84 5.16 -21.90
N ILE A 186 -4.70 4.47 -22.64
CA ILE A 186 -4.44 4.02 -24.02
C ILE A 186 -5.45 4.58 -25.04
N GLY A 187 -6.43 5.33 -24.60
CA GLY A 187 -7.44 5.95 -25.47
C GLY A 187 -8.26 6.98 -24.73
N ARG A 188 -9.23 7.59 -25.43
CA ARG A 188 -10.13 8.57 -24.81
C ARG A 188 -10.87 8.02 -23.61
N ARG A 189 -11.25 6.73 -23.64
CA ARG A 189 -12.03 6.04 -22.61
C ARG A 189 -11.51 4.64 -22.31
N GLN A 190 -10.26 4.36 -22.62
CA GLN A 190 -9.65 3.04 -22.40
C GLN A 190 -8.38 3.16 -21.57
N VAL A 191 -8.27 2.28 -20.58
CA VAL A 191 -7.07 2.10 -19.77
C VAL A 191 -6.71 0.62 -19.65
N ILE A 192 -5.44 0.30 -19.42
CA ILE A 192 -5.00 -1.06 -19.12
C ILE A 192 -5.08 -1.28 -17.62
N MET A 193 -5.72 -2.34 -17.19
CA MET A 193 -5.81 -2.73 -15.79
C MET A 193 -4.69 -3.71 -15.44
N ARG A 194 -3.61 -3.22 -14.82
CA ARG A 194 -2.47 -4.05 -14.47
C ARG A 194 -2.76 -4.93 -13.26
N TRP A 195 -3.29 -6.09 -13.51
CA TRP A 195 -3.61 -7.09 -12.50
C TRP A 195 -2.65 -8.28 -12.52
N LEU A 196 -1.88 -8.41 -11.45
CA LEU A 196 -1.11 -9.63 -11.22
C LEU A 196 -2.06 -10.78 -10.86
N ALA A 197 -1.72 -11.97 -11.32
CA ALA A 197 -2.59 -13.15 -11.26
C ALA A 197 -3.12 -13.50 -9.84
N HIS A 198 -2.40 -13.16 -8.79
CA HIS A 198 -2.75 -13.45 -7.40
C HIS A 198 -3.48 -12.31 -6.68
N ARG A 199 -3.71 -11.16 -7.32
CA ARG A 199 -4.40 -10.00 -6.72
C ARG A 199 -5.91 -10.17 -6.78
N GLY A 200 -6.62 -9.56 -5.79
CA GLY A 200 -8.06 -9.70 -5.63
C GLY A 200 -8.87 -9.41 -6.89
N GLY A 201 -8.61 -8.27 -7.56
CA GLY A 201 -9.30 -7.94 -8.80
C GLY A 201 -9.08 -8.94 -9.93
N ALA A 202 -7.88 -9.51 -10.06
CA ALA A 202 -7.59 -10.56 -11.03
C ALA A 202 -8.31 -11.88 -10.69
N LEU A 203 -8.46 -12.18 -9.40
CA LEU A 203 -9.20 -13.36 -8.94
C LEU A 203 -10.70 -13.21 -9.27
N ASP A 204 -11.28 -12.06 -8.90
CA ASP A 204 -12.68 -11.74 -9.21
C ASP A 204 -12.98 -11.83 -10.70
N PHE A 205 -12.11 -11.25 -11.53
CA PHE A 205 -12.23 -11.30 -13.00
C PHE A 205 -12.18 -12.72 -13.54
N ARG A 206 -11.22 -13.54 -13.11
CA ARG A 206 -11.10 -14.93 -13.57
C ARG A 206 -12.28 -15.80 -13.18
N GLU A 207 -12.79 -15.64 -11.95
CA GLU A 207 -13.98 -16.35 -11.48
C GLU A 207 -15.22 -15.92 -12.26
N PHE A 208 -15.37 -14.62 -12.50
CA PHE A 208 -16.46 -14.08 -13.30
C PHE A 208 -16.41 -14.59 -14.74
N ALA A 209 -15.24 -14.55 -15.39
CA ALA A 209 -15.07 -15.00 -16.77
C ALA A 209 -15.40 -16.49 -16.95
N ARG A 210 -15.10 -17.33 -15.96
CA ARG A 210 -15.47 -18.75 -15.95
C ARG A 210 -16.99 -18.96 -15.77
N ALA A 211 -17.60 -18.19 -14.88
CA ALA A 211 -19.03 -18.32 -14.57
C ALA A 211 -19.93 -17.64 -15.64
N ASN A 212 -19.42 -16.65 -16.35
CA ASN A 212 -20.17 -15.81 -17.30
C ASN A 212 -19.37 -15.60 -18.61
N PRO A 213 -19.06 -16.64 -19.37
CA PRO A 213 -18.25 -16.52 -20.59
C PRO A 213 -18.90 -15.54 -21.58
N GLY A 214 -18.09 -14.64 -22.13
CA GLY A 214 -18.54 -13.65 -23.12
C GLY A 214 -19.35 -12.47 -22.55
N ARG A 215 -19.54 -12.37 -21.23
CA ARG A 215 -20.18 -11.20 -20.61
C ARG A 215 -19.13 -10.16 -20.19
N PRO A 216 -19.40 -8.85 -20.35
CA PRO A 216 -18.51 -7.80 -19.88
C PRO A 216 -18.38 -7.82 -18.34
N PHE A 217 -17.16 -7.72 -17.83
CA PHE A 217 -16.89 -7.71 -16.38
C PHE A 217 -16.94 -6.28 -15.83
N PRO A 218 -17.86 -5.95 -14.89
CA PRO A 218 -18.02 -4.61 -14.38
C PRO A 218 -16.88 -4.20 -13.44
N ILE A 219 -16.39 -2.96 -13.61
CA ILE A 219 -15.34 -2.33 -12.79
C ILE A 219 -15.75 -0.89 -12.49
N ALA A 220 -15.40 -0.41 -11.31
CA ALA A 220 -15.35 1.00 -10.97
C ALA A 220 -13.96 1.36 -10.43
N VAL A 221 -13.50 2.58 -10.72
CA VAL A 221 -12.24 3.12 -10.20
C VAL A 221 -12.52 4.47 -9.57
N ALA A 222 -12.31 4.59 -8.27
CA ALA A 222 -12.44 5.85 -7.54
C ALA A 222 -11.06 6.54 -7.43
N LEU A 223 -11.02 7.82 -7.79
CA LEU A 223 -9.87 8.69 -7.67
C LEU A 223 -10.16 9.75 -6.60
N GLY A 224 -9.22 9.99 -5.68
CA GLY A 224 -9.41 10.96 -4.61
C GLY A 224 -10.49 10.57 -3.60
N ALA A 225 -10.55 9.30 -3.21
CA ALA A 225 -11.30 8.86 -2.04
C ALA A 225 -10.70 9.46 -0.75
N ASP A 226 -11.39 9.32 0.37
CA ASP A 226 -10.83 9.75 1.65
C ASP A 226 -9.59 8.92 2.04
N PRO A 227 -8.63 9.51 2.80
CA PRO A 227 -7.37 8.85 3.11
C PRO A 227 -7.52 7.48 3.79
N ALA A 228 -8.47 7.29 4.71
CA ALA A 228 -8.65 6.00 5.38
C ALA A 228 -9.10 4.91 4.38
N THR A 229 -9.90 5.26 3.39
CA THR A 229 -10.32 4.33 2.33
C THR A 229 -9.15 3.97 1.40
N ILE A 230 -8.32 4.95 1.02
CA ILE A 230 -7.11 4.72 0.22
C ILE A 230 -6.11 3.84 0.98
N LEU A 231 -5.80 4.20 2.24
CA LEU A 231 -4.85 3.48 3.08
C LEU A 231 -5.37 2.09 3.47
N GLY A 232 -6.69 1.95 3.67
CA GLY A 232 -7.33 0.66 3.88
C GLY A 232 -7.17 -0.29 2.70
N ALA A 233 -7.19 0.21 1.47
CA ALA A 233 -7.03 -0.59 0.26
C ALA A 233 -5.60 -1.07 0.01
N VAL A 234 -4.59 -0.46 0.62
CA VAL A 234 -3.17 -0.89 0.54
C VAL A 234 -2.72 -1.68 1.76
N THR A 235 -3.50 -1.67 2.83
CA THR A 235 -3.19 -2.43 4.05
C THR A 235 -3.64 -3.89 3.85
N PRO A 236 -2.76 -4.87 4.07
CA PRO A 236 -3.17 -6.27 4.00
C PRO A 236 -4.08 -6.60 5.18
N VAL A 237 -5.36 -6.60 4.93
CA VAL A 237 -6.38 -7.03 5.91
C VAL A 237 -6.68 -8.52 5.75
N PRO A 238 -7.11 -9.21 6.83
CA PRO A 238 -7.59 -10.58 6.74
C PRO A 238 -8.71 -10.74 5.71
N ASP A 239 -8.76 -11.88 5.01
CA ASP A 239 -9.78 -12.14 3.99
C ASP A 239 -11.23 -12.06 4.50
N SER A 240 -11.43 -12.18 5.81
CA SER A 240 -12.73 -12.01 6.47
C SER A 240 -13.18 -10.55 6.63
N LEU A 241 -12.29 -9.59 6.41
CA LEU A 241 -12.53 -8.16 6.59
C LEU A 241 -12.48 -7.45 5.22
N SER A 242 -13.50 -6.66 4.89
CA SER A 242 -13.44 -5.84 3.69
C SER A 242 -12.66 -4.55 3.95
N GLU A 243 -12.00 -4.02 2.92
CA GLU A 243 -11.24 -2.79 2.97
C GLU A 243 -12.13 -1.59 3.39
N TYR A 244 -13.40 -1.56 2.99
CA TYR A 244 -14.37 -0.55 3.46
C TYR A 244 -14.66 -0.64 4.96
N GLN A 245 -14.73 -1.86 5.50
CA GLN A 245 -14.88 -2.08 6.93
C GLN A 245 -13.63 -1.60 7.67
N PHE A 246 -12.47 -1.91 7.15
CA PHE A 246 -11.22 -1.46 7.73
C PHE A 246 -11.06 0.06 7.66
N ALA A 247 -11.43 0.70 6.54
CA ALA A 247 -11.46 2.16 6.42
C ALA A 247 -12.37 2.82 7.47
N GLY A 248 -13.54 2.24 7.74
CA GLY A 248 -14.44 2.70 8.81
C GLY A 248 -13.81 2.59 10.19
N LEU A 249 -13.08 1.50 10.46
CA LEU A 249 -12.31 1.31 11.68
C LEU A 249 -11.23 2.41 11.85
N LEU A 250 -10.42 2.65 10.81
CA LEU A 250 -9.35 3.65 10.79
C LEU A 250 -9.89 5.05 11.07
N ARG A 251 -10.95 5.44 10.38
CA ARG A 251 -11.54 6.77 10.49
C ARG A 251 -12.35 6.96 11.78
N GLY A 252 -12.76 5.87 12.45
CA GLY A 252 -13.65 5.91 13.62
C GLY A 252 -15.07 6.39 13.28
N SER A 253 -15.50 6.20 12.01
CA SER A 253 -16.82 6.47 11.49
C SER A 253 -17.11 5.62 10.26
N ARG A 254 -18.40 5.33 10.00
CA ARG A 254 -18.83 4.47 8.88
C ARG A 254 -18.38 5.00 7.53
N THR A 255 -17.88 4.12 6.67
CA THR A 255 -17.58 4.46 5.28
C THR A 255 -18.88 4.68 4.51
N GLU A 256 -19.04 5.85 3.92
CA GLU A 256 -20.20 6.19 3.10
C GLU A 256 -19.96 5.76 1.66
N LEU A 257 -20.91 4.99 1.13
CA LEU A 257 -20.89 4.45 -0.22
C LEU A 257 -22.11 4.91 -0.99
N VAL A 258 -22.00 4.93 -2.31
CA VAL A 258 -23.14 5.14 -3.24
C VAL A 258 -23.11 4.07 -4.31
N ALA A 259 -24.28 3.70 -4.82
CA ALA A 259 -24.38 2.74 -5.92
C ALA A 259 -23.73 3.32 -7.20
N SER A 260 -22.86 2.52 -7.81
CA SER A 260 -22.27 2.81 -9.11
C SER A 260 -23.30 2.62 -10.24
N GLY A 261 -23.01 3.21 -11.40
CA GLY A 261 -23.79 3.01 -12.63
C GLY A 261 -23.51 1.68 -13.34
N VAL A 262 -22.57 0.87 -12.83
CA VAL A 262 -22.17 -0.40 -13.46
C VAL A 262 -22.43 -1.60 -12.56
N GLY A 263 -22.64 -2.75 -13.22
CA GLY A 263 -23.11 -3.97 -12.57
C GLY A 263 -24.62 -3.94 -12.32
N GLU A 264 -25.26 -5.09 -12.38
CA GLU A 264 -26.68 -5.28 -12.14
C GLU A 264 -26.93 -6.27 -11.00
N GLY A 265 -28.04 -6.08 -10.28
CA GLY A 265 -28.41 -6.94 -9.18
C GLY A 265 -27.27 -7.04 -8.13
N ASP A 266 -26.88 -8.26 -7.86
CA ASP A 266 -25.85 -8.57 -6.87
C ASP A 266 -24.40 -8.22 -7.33
N LEU A 267 -24.20 -7.96 -8.62
CA LEU A 267 -22.95 -7.47 -9.19
C LEU A 267 -22.83 -5.95 -9.18
N ARG A 268 -23.88 -5.22 -8.76
CA ARG A 268 -23.83 -3.76 -8.67
C ARG A 268 -22.73 -3.34 -7.70
N LEU A 269 -21.83 -2.50 -8.21
CA LEU A 269 -20.72 -2.00 -7.41
C LEU A 269 -21.17 -0.80 -6.55
N GLN A 270 -20.48 -0.58 -5.47
CA GLN A 270 -20.62 0.57 -4.60
C GLN A 270 -19.28 1.28 -4.50
N VAL A 271 -19.29 2.59 -4.68
CA VAL A 271 -18.09 3.42 -4.68
C VAL A 271 -18.09 4.38 -3.51
N PRO A 272 -16.92 4.87 -3.04
CA PRO A 272 -16.85 5.87 -1.97
C PRO A 272 -17.63 7.12 -2.37
N ALA A 273 -18.61 7.50 -1.54
CA ALA A 273 -19.49 8.65 -1.78
C ALA A 273 -18.74 9.97 -1.90
N SER A 274 -17.60 10.08 -1.21
CA SER A 274 -16.77 11.28 -1.15
C SER A 274 -15.66 11.33 -2.21
N ALA A 275 -15.53 10.34 -3.10
CA ALA A 275 -14.54 10.34 -4.16
C ALA A 275 -14.61 11.61 -5.02
N GLU A 276 -13.46 12.06 -5.53
CA GLU A 276 -13.39 13.23 -6.39
C GLU A 276 -13.86 12.91 -7.81
N ILE A 277 -13.42 11.76 -8.36
CA ILE A 277 -13.76 11.26 -9.70
C ILE A 277 -13.99 9.75 -9.60
N VAL A 278 -14.96 9.23 -10.35
CA VAL A 278 -15.22 7.79 -10.47
C VAL A 278 -15.28 7.42 -11.95
N LEU A 279 -14.43 6.48 -12.35
CA LEU A 279 -14.43 5.86 -13.67
C LEU A 279 -15.24 4.57 -13.58
N GLU A 280 -16.26 4.41 -14.43
CA GLU A 280 -17.17 3.28 -14.41
C GLU A 280 -17.25 2.64 -15.80
N GLY A 281 -17.20 1.33 -15.86
CA GLY A 281 -17.22 0.59 -17.12
C GLY A 281 -16.97 -0.91 -16.94
N HIS A 282 -16.33 -1.53 -17.91
CA HIS A 282 -16.17 -2.97 -17.92
C HIS A 282 -14.92 -3.43 -18.68
N ILE A 283 -14.50 -4.67 -18.44
CA ILE A 283 -13.59 -5.37 -19.36
C ILE A 283 -14.46 -5.97 -20.46
N PRO A 284 -14.31 -5.51 -21.72
CA PRO A 284 -15.12 -6.02 -22.82
C PRO A 284 -14.67 -7.42 -23.28
N PRO A 285 -15.60 -8.30 -23.65
CA PRO A 285 -15.26 -9.51 -24.39
C PRO A 285 -14.64 -9.14 -25.73
N ALA A 286 -13.81 -10.02 -26.28
CA ALA A 286 -13.22 -9.86 -27.60
C ALA A 286 -13.47 -11.09 -28.47
N ALA A 287 -13.62 -10.88 -29.77
CA ALA A 287 -13.79 -11.97 -30.71
C ALA A 287 -12.54 -12.85 -30.74
N PRO A 288 -12.68 -14.19 -30.89
CA PRO A 288 -11.53 -15.08 -30.96
C PRO A 288 -10.51 -14.65 -32.02
N GLY A 289 -9.24 -14.57 -31.62
CA GLY A 289 -8.14 -14.19 -32.52
C GLY A 289 -8.08 -12.70 -32.86
N PHE A 290 -8.85 -11.83 -32.18
CA PHE A 290 -8.80 -10.38 -32.40
C PHE A 290 -7.38 -9.84 -32.10
N THR A 291 -6.90 -9.00 -33.01
CA THR A 291 -5.68 -8.17 -32.87
C THR A 291 -5.96 -6.78 -33.40
N GLY A 292 -5.31 -5.75 -32.84
CA GLY A 292 -5.49 -4.36 -33.25
C GLY A 292 -4.59 -3.41 -32.49
N GLU A 293 -4.93 -2.14 -32.55
CA GLU A 293 -4.25 -1.08 -31.81
C GLU A 293 -5.29 -0.12 -31.18
N SER A 294 -4.93 0.47 -30.05
CA SER A 294 -5.73 1.51 -29.40
C SER A 294 -5.52 2.87 -30.06
N ASP A 295 -6.29 3.89 -29.64
CA ASP A 295 -6.16 5.28 -30.12
C ASP A 295 -4.74 5.85 -29.94
N ARG A 296 -3.94 5.30 -29.03
CA ARG A 296 -2.55 5.70 -28.78
C ARG A 296 -1.53 4.72 -29.36
N GLY A 297 -1.92 3.84 -30.29
CA GLY A 297 -1.02 2.88 -30.93
C GLY A 297 -0.55 1.73 -30.05
N VAL A 298 -1.23 1.47 -28.93
CA VAL A 298 -0.90 0.36 -28.05
C VAL A 298 -1.50 -0.93 -28.61
N LYS A 299 -0.69 -2.00 -28.72
CA LYS A 299 -1.12 -3.29 -29.26
C LYS A 299 -2.24 -3.91 -28.43
N LEU A 300 -3.28 -4.35 -29.11
CA LEU A 300 -4.44 -5.03 -28.55
C LEU A 300 -4.52 -6.47 -29.06
N LYS A 301 -5.03 -7.38 -28.25
CA LYS A 301 -5.41 -8.75 -28.66
C LYS A 301 -6.50 -9.32 -27.79
N GLU A 302 -7.12 -10.36 -28.31
CA GLU A 302 -7.93 -11.26 -27.50
C GLU A 302 -7.03 -12.18 -26.66
N LYS A 303 -7.39 -12.37 -25.38
CA LYS A 303 -6.80 -13.37 -24.50
C LYS A 303 -7.86 -13.87 -23.53
N GLY A 304 -8.18 -15.17 -23.59
CA GLY A 304 -9.18 -15.79 -22.71
C GLY A 304 -10.61 -15.26 -22.89
N GLY A 305 -10.96 -14.85 -24.11
CA GLY A 305 -12.28 -14.33 -24.48
C GLY A 305 -12.46 -12.82 -24.22
N TYR A 306 -11.41 -12.10 -23.77
CA TYR A 306 -11.48 -10.69 -23.38
C TYR A 306 -10.38 -9.85 -24.04
N LEU A 307 -10.66 -8.55 -24.16
CA LEU A 307 -9.71 -7.59 -24.73
C LEU A 307 -8.53 -7.35 -23.77
N HIS A 308 -7.31 -7.52 -24.27
CA HIS A 308 -6.07 -7.24 -23.57
C HIS A 308 -5.20 -6.27 -24.38
N ALA A 309 -4.37 -5.51 -23.67
CA ALA A 309 -3.38 -4.61 -24.26
C ALA A 309 -1.99 -4.86 -23.68
N LEU A 310 -0.96 -4.54 -24.47
CA LEU A 310 0.44 -4.66 -24.07
C LEU A 310 0.85 -3.45 -23.22
N GLU A 311 0.96 -3.67 -21.90
CA GLU A 311 1.26 -2.61 -20.91
C GLU A 311 2.75 -2.36 -20.76
N GLY A 312 3.11 -1.08 -20.58
CA GLY A 312 4.45 -0.66 -20.20
C GLY A 312 5.39 -0.42 -21.37
N PRO A 313 6.68 -0.16 -21.04
CA PRO A 313 7.26 -0.19 -19.70
C PRO A 313 6.88 1.02 -18.83
N PHE A 314 7.03 0.88 -17.51
CA PHE A 314 6.86 1.95 -16.51
C PHE A 314 7.90 1.83 -15.42
N GLY A 315 8.40 2.96 -14.90
CA GLY A 315 9.19 3.00 -13.68
C GLY A 315 8.41 2.43 -12.49
N ASP A 316 9.07 1.58 -11.67
CA ASP A 316 8.41 0.91 -10.55
C ASP A 316 9.26 1.00 -9.26
N HIS A 317 8.68 0.59 -8.13
CA HIS A 317 9.24 0.72 -6.77
C HIS A 317 10.61 0.05 -6.55
N THR A 318 11.11 -0.69 -7.52
CA THR A 318 12.48 -1.22 -7.51
C THR A 318 13.51 -0.23 -8.06
N GLY A 319 13.06 0.88 -8.65
CA GLY A 319 13.92 1.84 -9.35
C GLY A 319 14.29 1.43 -10.77
N TYR A 320 13.63 0.41 -11.31
CA TYR A 320 13.80 -0.07 -12.69
C TYR A 320 12.48 -0.02 -13.43
N TYR A 321 12.55 0.03 -14.78
CA TYR A 321 11.37 -0.14 -15.62
C TYR A 321 10.96 -1.61 -15.65
N ASN A 322 9.64 -1.89 -15.57
CA ASN A 322 9.13 -3.24 -15.71
C ASN A 322 9.18 -3.74 -17.16
N GLU A 323 9.17 -5.04 -17.34
CA GLU A 323 8.94 -5.69 -18.63
C GLU A 323 7.50 -5.48 -19.11
N GLN A 324 7.30 -5.43 -20.43
CA GLN A 324 5.98 -5.39 -21.03
C GLN A 324 5.23 -6.71 -20.84
N ASP A 325 3.93 -6.63 -20.52
CA ASP A 325 3.06 -7.80 -20.45
C ASP A 325 1.61 -7.43 -20.81
N TRP A 326 0.79 -8.47 -21.05
CA TRP A 326 -0.57 -8.34 -21.51
C TRP A 326 -1.55 -8.33 -20.35
N PHE A 327 -2.29 -7.23 -20.22
CA PHE A 327 -3.32 -7.07 -19.19
C PHE A 327 -4.67 -6.68 -19.79
N PRO A 328 -5.79 -6.94 -19.06
CA PRO A 328 -7.13 -6.59 -19.52
C PRO A 328 -7.28 -5.10 -19.78
N VAL A 329 -8.06 -4.78 -20.81
CA VAL A 329 -8.49 -3.40 -21.10
C VAL A 329 -9.75 -3.11 -20.30
N PHE A 330 -9.76 -2.02 -19.58
CA PHE A 330 -10.93 -1.44 -18.95
C PHE A 330 -11.47 -0.32 -19.85
N GLU A 331 -12.68 -0.51 -20.36
CA GLU A 331 -13.38 0.46 -21.20
C GLU A 331 -14.45 1.18 -20.39
N LEU A 332 -14.36 2.51 -20.35
CA LEU A 332 -15.28 3.37 -19.63
C LEU A 332 -16.59 3.55 -20.41
N SER A 333 -17.70 3.35 -19.72
CA SER A 333 -19.05 3.65 -20.18
C SER A 333 -19.64 4.88 -19.49
N ARG A 334 -19.10 5.27 -18.35
CA ARG A 334 -19.54 6.42 -17.55
C ARG A 334 -18.37 6.98 -16.75
N LEU A 335 -18.30 8.30 -16.62
CA LEU A 335 -17.44 9.01 -15.68
C LEU A 335 -18.30 9.91 -14.81
N THR A 336 -18.14 9.85 -13.51
CA THR A 336 -18.80 10.76 -12.59
C THR A 336 -17.78 11.51 -11.75
N SER A 337 -18.12 12.72 -11.30
CA SER A 337 -17.23 13.52 -10.48
C SER A 337 -17.96 14.50 -9.59
N ARG A 338 -17.25 15.04 -8.62
CA ARG A 338 -17.64 16.29 -7.97
C ARG A 338 -17.58 17.44 -9.00
N ARG A 339 -18.22 18.58 -8.70
CA ARG A 339 -18.26 19.74 -9.63
C ARG A 339 -16.88 20.30 -9.94
N ASP A 340 -16.02 20.45 -8.92
CA ASP A 340 -14.65 20.95 -9.05
C ASP A 340 -13.69 19.88 -8.50
N PRO A 341 -13.45 18.79 -9.24
CA PRO A 341 -12.73 17.65 -8.72
C PRO A 341 -11.24 17.94 -8.55
N ILE A 342 -10.61 17.24 -7.61
CA ILE A 342 -9.16 17.20 -7.41
C ILE A 342 -8.65 15.85 -7.93
N TYR A 343 -7.65 15.88 -8.79
CA TYR A 343 -6.97 14.66 -9.25
C TYR A 343 -5.85 14.30 -8.26
N HIS A 344 -5.98 13.17 -7.58
CA HIS A 344 -4.95 12.66 -6.67
C HIS A 344 -4.02 11.71 -7.40
N SER A 345 -2.72 11.98 -7.34
CA SER A 345 -1.68 11.23 -8.06
C SER A 345 -0.46 10.98 -7.18
N THR A 346 0.33 9.99 -7.58
CA THR A 346 1.66 9.69 -7.04
C THR A 346 2.57 9.17 -8.15
N TYR A 347 3.77 8.76 -7.76
CA TYR A 347 4.72 8.06 -8.62
C TYR A 347 5.30 6.86 -7.87
N THR A 348 5.86 5.92 -8.58
CA THR A 348 6.70 4.85 -8.05
C THR A 348 8.09 4.95 -8.67
N GLY A 349 9.13 4.63 -7.92
CA GLY A 349 10.50 4.75 -8.39
C GLY A 349 11.52 4.18 -7.40
N LYS A 350 12.79 4.55 -7.59
CA LYS A 350 13.84 4.16 -6.63
C LYS A 350 13.50 4.72 -5.24
N PRO A 351 13.43 3.88 -4.21
CA PRO A 351 13.09 4.32 -2.85
C PRO A 351 13.99 5.44 -2.30
N PRO A 352 13.46 6.30 -1.43
CA PRO A 352 12.06 6.32 -0.97
C PRO A 352 11.10 6.88 -2.02
N ASP A 353 9.92 6.28 -2.09
CA ASP A 353 8.74 6.76 -2.81
C ASP A 353 7.52 6.68 -1.88
N GLU A 354 6.35 7.19 -2.26
CA GLU A 354 5.17 7.13 -1.37
C GLU A 354 4.81 5.68 -0.96
N PRO A 355 4.83 4.66 -1.83
CA PRO A 355 4.65 3.26 -1.41
C PRO A 355 5.63 2.80 -0.32
N ALA A 356 6.89 3.20 -0.38
CA ALA A 356 7.87 2.87 0.67
C ALA A 356 7.55 3.58 1.99
N VAL A 357 7.13 4.86 1.93
CA VAL A 357 6.68 5.61 3.12
C VAL A 357 5.44 4.98 3.75
N LEU A 358 4.48 4.53 2.94
CA LEU A 358 3.33 3.75 3.42
C LEU A 358 3.81 2.49 4.16
N GLY A 359 4.80 1.78 3.60
CA GLY A 359 5.40 0.61 4.22
C GLY A 359 5.93 0.89 5.62
N VAL A 360 6.63 2.01 5.83
CA VAL A 360 7.16 2.42 7.14
C VAL A 360 6.04 2.65 8.16
N ALA A 361 4.98 3.35 7.78
CA ALA A 361 3.85 3.59 8.69
C ALA A 361 3.06 2.30 8.97
N LEU A 362 2.75 1.51 7.94
CA LEU A 362 2.02 0.25 8.07
C LEU A 362 2.79 -0.80 8.85
N ASN A 363 4.12 -0.70 8.89
CA ASN A 363 4.96 -1.55 9.73
C ASN A 363 4.49 -1.54 11.19
N GLU A 364 4.12 -0.38 11.73
CA GLU A 364 3.64 -0.25 13.10
C GLU A 364 2.31 -1.00 13.34
N VAL A 365 1.47 -1.09 12.32
CA VAL A 365 0.23 -1.91 12.37
C VAL A 365 0.55 -3.41 12.41
N PHE A 366 1.63 -3.84 11.73
CA PHE A 366 1.99 -5.26 11.67
C PHE A 366 2.67 -5.76 12.94
N VAL A 367 3.43 -4.93 13.64
CA VAL A 367 4.18 -5.36 14.83
C VAL A 367 3.31 -6.09 15.86
N PRO A 368 2.15 -5.59 16.31
CA PRO A 368 1.29 -6.31 17.25
C PRO A 368 0.73 -7.63 16.69
N ILE A 369 0.42 -7.67 15.40
CA ILE A 369 -0.09 -8.88 14.72
C ILE A 369 0.99 -9.96 14.69
N LEU A 370 2.23 -9.58 14.37
CA LEU A 370 3.38 -10.48 14.35
C LEU A 370 3.69 -11.00 15.76
N ARG A 371 3.68 -10.12 16.76
CA ARG A 371 3.95 -10.46 18.16
C ARG A 371 2.95 -11.47 18.73
N LYS A 372 1.71 -11.46 18.26
CA LYS A 372 0.71 -12.43 18.69
C LYS A 372 1.05 -13.85 18.21
N GLN A 373 1.65 -13.97 17.02
CA GLN A 373 2.10 -15.25 16.44
C GLN A 373 3.52 -15.63 16.85
N PHE A 374 4.40 -14.63 17.02
CA PHE A 374 5.80 -14.78 17.40
C PHE A 374 6.10 -13.88 18.60
N PRO A 375 5.77 -14.34 19.83
CA PRO A 375 5.90 -13.52 21.04
C PRO A 375 7.33 -13.08 21.35
N GLU A 376 8.31 -13.79 20.81
CA GLU A 376 9.74 -13.45 20.89
C GLU A 376 10.11 -12.18 20.14
N ILE A 377 9.34 -11.75 19.14
CA ILE A 377 9.61 -10.53 18.38
C ILE A 377 9.38 -9.31 19.28
N VAL A 378 10.44 -8.54 19.47
CA VAL A 378 10.40 -7.26 20.21
C VAL A 378 10.00 -6.13 19.27
N ASP A 379 10.63 -6.06 18.11
CA ASP A 379 10.30 -5.10 17.07
C ASP A 379 10.57 -5.67 15.68
N PHE A 380 9.93 -5.06 14.68
CA PHE A 380 9.98 -5.46 13.27
C PHE A 380 10.04 -4.20 12.40
N TYR A 381 10.92 -4.17 11.43
CA TYR A 381 11.11 -3.01 10.56
C TYR A 381 11.30 -3.41 9.10
N LEU A 382 10.56 -2.74 8.24
CA LEU A 382 10.72 -2.79 6.79
C LEU A 382 11.34 -1.46 6.33
N PRO A 383 12.65 -1.39 6.13
CA PRO A 383 13.31 -0.15 5.73
C PRO A 383 12.87 0.25 4.31
N PRO A 384 12.69 1.56 4.04
CA PRO A 384 12.29 2.03 2.71
C PRO A 384 13.30 1.60 1.63
N GLU A 385 14.58 1.55 1.94
CA GLU A 385 15.65 1.09 1.05
C GLU A 385 15.50 -0.38 0.63
N GLY A 386 14.77 -1.16 1.40
CA GLY A 386 14.41 -2.55 1.12
C GLY A 386 13.30 -2.73 0.10
N CYS A 387 12.93 -1.69 -0.65
CA CYS A 387 11.88 -1.72 -1.69
C CYS A 387 10.58 -2.35 -1.15
N SER A 388 9.96 -1.70 -0.18
CA SER A 388 8.76 -2.14 0.55
C SER A 388 9.07 -3.30 1.50
N TYR A 389 8.75 -4.55 1.15
CA TYR A 389 8.84 -5.72 2.03
C TYR A 389 9.99 -6.69 1.66
N ARG A 390 10.92 -6.31 0.77
CA ARG A 390 11.98 -7.23 0.31
C ARG A 390 13.10 -7.42 1.32
N LEU A 391 13.28 -6.47 2.21
CA LEU A 391 14.19 -6.56 3.35
C LEU A 391 13.39 -6.35 4.64
N ALA A 392 13.55 -7.26 5.61
CA ALA A 392 13.02 -7.13 6.96
C ALA A 392 14.15 -7.20 7.96
N VAL A 393 14.14 -6.32 8.96
CA VAL A 393 15.04 -6.34 10.11
C VAL A 393 14.20 -6.59 11.36
N ILE A 394 14.61 -7.54 12.21
CA ILE A 394 13.79 -8.04 13.31
C ILE A 394 14.65 -8.13 14.56
N SER A 395 14.19 -7.56 15.66
CA SER A 395 14.78 -7.81 16.97
C SER A 395 13.96 -8.82 17.76
N ILE A 396 14.63 -9.77 18.40
CA ILE A 396 13.98 -10.84 19.17
C ILE A 396 14.58 -10.97 20.58
N LYS A 397 13.76 -11.45 21.50
CA LYS A 397 14.25 -12.05 22.75
C LYS A 397 14.62 -13.50 22.49
N LYS A 398 15.88 -13.72 22.15
CA LYS A 398 16.39 -15.07 21.89
C LYS A 398 16.24 -15.93 23.14
N ALA A 399 15.70 -17.14 23.02
CA ALA A 399 15.41 -18.05 24.14
C ALA A 399 16.13 -19.41 24.04
N TYR A 400 16.67 -19.77 22.87
CA TYR A 400 17.37 -21.03 22.63
C TYR A 400 18.24 -20.96 21.37
N PRO A 401 19.21 -21.86 21.19
CA PRO A 401 20.01 -21.98 19.97
C PRO A 401 19.14 -22.22 18.74
N GLY A 402 19.43 -21.52 17.62
CA GLY A 402 18.67 -21.65 16.37
C GLY A 402 17.34 -20.87 16.33
N HIS A 403 17.01 -20.08 17.37
CA HIS A 403 15.76 -19.33 17.44
C HIS A 403 15.59 -18.33 16.28
N ALA A 404 16.68 -17.66 15.86
CA ALA A 404 16.67 -16.76 14.73
C ALA A 404 16.17 -17.45 13.43
N LYS A 405 16.64 -18.67 13.17
CA LYS A 405 16.22 -19.45 11.98
C LYS A 405 14.73 -19.78 12.02
N ARG A 406 14.17 -20.13 13.17
CA ARG A 406 12.73 -20.35 13.33
C ARG A 406 11.93 -19.09 12.95
N VAL A 407 12.38 -17.92 13.39
CA VAL A 407 11.73 -16.65 13.09
C VAL A 407 11.80 -16.35 11.58
N MET A 408 12.94 -16.57 10.92
CA MET A 408 13.10 -16.40 9.48
C MET A 408 12.10 -17.26 8.70
N PHE A 409 12.04 -18.58 8.98
CA PHE A 409 11.11 -19.49 8.29
C PHE A 409 9.64 -19.16 8.59
N GLY A 410 9.36 -18.80 9.84
CA GLY A 410 8.02 -18.37 10.25
C GLY A 410 7.56 -17.14 9.46
N LEU A 411 8.40 -16.13 9.35
CA LEU A 411 8.07 -14.89 8.67
C LEU A 411 7.86 -15.10 7.17
N TRP A 412 8.73 -15.84 6.49
CA TRP A 412 8.58 -16.13 5.05
C TRP A 412 7.28 -16.85 4.69
N SER A 413 6.62 -17.51 5.66
CA SER A 413 5.37 -18.26 5.45
C SER A 413 4.13 -17.62 6.07
N PHE A 414 4.27 -16.59 6.93
CA PHE A 414 3.17 -16.11 7.78
C PHE A 414 2.12 -15.27 7.04
N LEU A 415 2.55 -14.24 6.32
CA LEU A 415 1.67 -13.36 5.57
C LEU A 415 2.02 -13.40 4.08
N ARG A 416 0.99 -13.29 3.23
CA ARG A 416 1.15 -13.39 1.77
C ARG A 416 2.22 -12.44 1.22
N GLN A 417 2.33 -11.21 1.74
CA GLN A 417 3.36 -10.26 1.29
C GLN A 417 4.78 -10.66 1.69
N PHE A 418 4.96 -11.34 2.84
CA PHE A 418 6.29 -11.75 3.30
C PHE A 418 6.85 -12.97 2.55
N MET A 419 6.02 -13.67 1.77
CA MET A 419 6.59 -14.67 0.86
C MET A 419 7.51 -14.04 -0.20
N TYR A 420 7.41 -12.72 -0.44
CA TYR A 420 8.29 -11.96 -1.32
C TYR A 420 9.48 -11.33 -0.62
N THR A 421 9.58 -11.41 0.71
CA THR A 421 10.74 -10.93 1.46
C THR A 421 11.97 -11.73 1.06
N LYS A 422 12.97 -11.04 0.53
CA LYS A 422 14.20 -11.61 0.00
C LYS A 422 15.25 -11.75 1.09
N PHE A 423 15.43 -10.71 1.90
CA PHE A 423 16.40 -10.64 2.96
C PHE A 423 15.74 -10.49 4.32
N ILE A 424 16.20 -11.26 5.30
CA ILE A 424 15.80 -11.11 6.71
C ILE A 424 17.06 -11.00 7.55
N VAL A 425 17.17 -9.94 8.36
CA VAL A 425 18.20 -9.80 9.39
C VAL A 425 17.53 -9.97 10.75
N VAL A 426 18.02 -10.89 11.58
CA VAL A 426 17.53 -11.08 12.93
C VAL A 426 18.60 -10.68 13.93
N THR A 427 18.27 -9.79 14.87
CA THR A 427 19.14 -9.30 15.94
C THR A 427 18.55 -9.61 17.31
N ASP A 428 19.33 -9.43 18.39
CA ASP A 428 18.79 -9.38 19.75
C ASP A 428 18.09 -8.03 20.02
N ASP A 429 17.37 -7.96 21.14
CA ASP A 429 16.60 -6.79 21.57
C ASP A 429 17.45 -5.62 22.12
N ASP A 430 18.77 -5.76 22.11
CA ASP A 430 19.70 -4.70 22.45
C ASP A 430 20.18 -3.88 21.24
N VAL A 431 19.68 -4.17 20.04
CA VAL A 431 19.97 -3.47 18.79
C VAL A 431 18.76 -2.65 18.36
N ASP A 432 18.93 -1.35 18.12
CA ASP A 432 17.91 -0.54 17.45
C ASP A 432 17.88 -0.89 15.97
N ILE A 433 16.87 -1.66 15.56
CA ILE A 433 16.71 -2.12 14.18
C ILE A 433 16.33 -1.01 13.20
N ARG A 434 16.02 0.20 13.66
CA ARG A 434 15.79 1.39 12.83
C ARG A 434 17.06 2.21 12.61
N ASP A 435 18.10 1.99 13.40
CA ASP A 435 19.43 2.57 13.16
C ASP A 435 20.32 1.59 12.38
N TRP A 436 20.55 1.89 11.11
CA TRP A 436 21.41 1.09 10.25
C TRP A 436 22.85 0.95 10.78
N LYS A 437 23.36 1.88 11.57
CA LYS A 437 24.67 1.78 12.18
C LYS A 437 24.70 0.64 13.19
N GLU A 438 23.66 0.54 14.03
CA GLU A 438 23.48 -0.56 14.98
C GLU A 438 23.30 -1.91 14.25
N VAL A 439 22.48 -1.94 13.21
CA VAL A 439 22.22 -3.17 12.42
C VAL A 439 23.51 -3.65 11.74
N ILE A 440 24.25 -2.77 11.09
CA ILE A 440 25.52 -3.12 10.43
C ILE A 440 26.55 -3.56 11.46
N TRP A 441 26.63 -2.87 12.61
CA TRP A 441 27.50 -3.30 13.70
C TRP A 441 27.15 -4.73 14.17
N ALA A 442 25.88 -5.06 14.37
CA ALA A 442 25.45 -6.39 14.77
C ALA A 442 25.82 -7.45 13.72
N ILE A 443 25.57 -7.18 12.43
CA ILE A 443 25.94 -8.07 11.33
C ILE A 443 27.46 -8.33 11.35
N THR A 444 28.26 -7.28 11.45
CA THR A 444 29.73 -7.38 11.30
C THR A 444 30.42 -7.98 12.52
N THR A 445 29.80 -7.90 13.71
CA THR A 445 30.43 -8.36 14.97
C THR A 445 29.87 -9.67 15.53
N ARG A 446 28.62 -10.04 15.15
CA ARG A 446 27.92 -11.21 15.71
C ARG A 446 27.78 -12.37 14.74
N MET A 447 28.00 -12.13 13.44
CA MET A 447 27.87 -13.18 12.42
C MET A 447 29.21 -13.77 12.00
N ASP A 448 29.19 -15.09 11.83
CA ASP A 448 30.07 -15.78 10.90
C ASP A 448 29.30 -16.05 9.62
N PRO A 449 29.77 -15.60 8.43
CA PRO A 449 29.01 -15.68 7.20
C PRO A 449 28.57 -17.10 6.80
N VAL A 450 29.36 -18.11 7.14
CA VAL A 450 29.05 -19.51 6.79
C VAL A 450 28.05 -20.12 7.78
N ARG A 451 28.29 -19.93 9.09
CA ARG A 451 27.44 -20.50 10.14
C ARG A 451 26.06 -19.84 10.21
N ASP A 452 26.00 -18.51 10.06
CA ASP A 452 24.85 -17.69 10.43
C ASP A 452 24.01 -17.22 9.24
N THR A 453 24.38 -17.62 8.02
CA THR A 453 23.56 -17.38 6.83
C THR A 453 22.65 -18.58 6.56
N THR A 454 21.39 -18.29 6.28
CA THR A 454 20.42 -19.28 5.81
C THR A 454 20.04 -18.92 4.37
N LEU A 455 20.34 -19.81 3.43
CA LEU A 455 19.96 -19.67 2.03
C LEU A 455 18.82 -20.63 1.71
N VAL A 456 17.82 -20.14 0.98
CA VAL A 456 16.69 -20.94 0.48
C VAL A 456 16.54 -20.65 -1.01
N GLU A 457 16.58 -21.69 -1.82
CA GLU A 457 16.49 -21.60 -3.27
C GLU A 457 15.07 -21.93 -3.78
N HIS A 458 14.78 -21.52 -5.00
CA HIS A 458 13.54 -21.87 -5.73
C HIS A 458 12.26 -21.52 -4.95
N THR A 459 12.21 -20.31 -4.39
CA THR A 459 11.05 -19.80 -3.65
C THR A 459 10.34 -18.69 -4.42
N PRO A 460 9.07 -18.42 -4.14
CA PRO A 460 8.38 -17.26 -4.70
C PRO A 460 9.11 -15.95 -4.36
N ILE A 461 9.34 -15.14 -5.38
CA ILE A 461 9.90 -13.80 -5.26
C ILE A 461 9.05 -12.83 -6.10
N ASP A 462 9.17 -11.54 -5.83
CA ASP A 462 8.51 -10.53 -6.63
C ASP A 462 9.03 -10.59 -8.08
N TYR A 463 8.11 -10.67 -9.05
CA TYR A 463 8.44 -10.71 -10.49
C TYR A 463 9.12 -9.40 -10.97
N LEU A 464 9.05 -8.30 -10.21
CA LEU A 464 9.83 -7.06 -10.46
C LEU A 464 11.27 -7.15 -9.93
N ASP A 465 11.69 -8.29 -9.38
CA ASP A 465 13.07 -8.51 -8.96
C ASP A 465 13.91 -9.03 -10.14
N PHE A 466 14.53 -8.12 -10.90
CA PHE A 466 15.42 -8.48 -12.00
C PHE A 466 16.69 -9.21 -11.57
N ALA A 467 17.03 -9.23 -10.28
CA ALA A 467 18.14 -10.02 -9.77
C ALA A 467 17.79 -11.49 -9.56
N SER A 468 16.51 -11.87 -9.67
CA SER A 468 16.11 -13.27 -9.63
C SER A 468 16.46 -13.99 -10.95
N PRO A 469 16.91 -15.26 -10.90
CA PRO A 469 17.29 -15.99 -12.12
C PRO A 469 16.10 -16.29 -13.04
N VAL A 470 14.90 -16.35 -12.48
CA VAL A 470 13.64 -16.57 -13.21
C VAL A 470 12.59 -15.62 -12.65
N SER A 471 11.77 -15.02 -13.51
CA SER A 471 10.68 -14.12 -13.08
C SER A 471 9.73 -14.82 -12.11
N GLY A 472 9.55 -14.23 -10.93
CA GLY A 472 8.70 -14.76 -9.86
C GLY A 472 9.27 -15.94 -9.06
N LEU A 473 10.49 -16.42 -9.39
CA LEU A 473 11.15 -17.52 -8.68
C LEU A 473 12.61 -17.19 -8.42
N GLY A 474 13.03 -17.17 -7.16
CA GLY A 474 14.38 -16.77 -6.77
C GLY A 474 14.81 -17.34 -5.43
N GLY A 475 15.89 -16.79 -4.89
CA GLY A 475 16.46 -17.17 -3.60
C GLY A 475 16.06 -16.24 -2.47
N LYS A 476 16.24 -16.73 -1.25
CA LYS A 476 16.11 -15.96 -0.01
C LYS A 476 17.36 -16.09 0.83
N MET A 477 17.67 -15.05 1.60
CA MET A 477 18.81 -15.02 2.52
C MET A 477 18.36 -14.52 3.88
N GLY A 478 18.63 -15.31 4.92
CA GLY A 478 18.47 -14.92 6.31
C GLY A 478 19.82 -14.75 6.98
N LEU A 479 20.00 -13.69 7.75
CA LEU A 479 21.21 -13.34 8.49
C LEU A 479 20.91 -13.38 10.00
N ASP A 480 21.55 -14.31 10.71
CA ASP A 480 21.45 -14.42 12.18
C ASP A 480 22.53 -13.56 12.83
N ALA A 481 22.20 -12.28 13.07
CA ALA A 481 23.04 -11.32 13.77
C ALA A 481 22.74 -11.24 15.28
N THR A 482 22.27 -12.34 15.88
CA THR A 482 22.08 -12.46 17.34
C THR A 482 23.37 -12.87 18.04
N ASN A 483 23.47 -12.62 19.35
CA ASN A 483 24.51 -13.19 20.20
C ASN A 483 24.43 -14.72 20.16
N LYS A 484 25.60 -15.39 20.16
CA LYS A 484 25.63 -16.85 20.07
C LYS A 484 25.60 -17.48 21.44
N TRP A 485 24.78 -18.51 21.55
CA TRP A 485 24.62 -19.31 22.77
C TRP A 485 25.48 -20.58 22.74
N PRO A 486 25.68 -21.24 23.89
CA PRO A 486 26.32 -22.56 23.92
C PRO A 486 25.61 -23.53 22.97
N GLY A 487 26.38 -24.22 22.12
CA GLY A 487 25.88 -25.08 21.05
C GLY A 487 25.82 -24.41 19.65
N GLU A 488 25.85 -23.09 19.57
CA GLU A 488 26.00 -22.35 18.31
C GLU A 488 27.46 -21.98 18.00
N THR A 489 28.28 -21.92 19.02
CA THR A 489 29.74 -21.69 18.93
C THR A 489 30.45 -22.44 20.03
N THR A 490 31.73 -22.79 19.78
CA THR A 490 32.63 -23.37 20.78
C THR A 490 33.38 -22.30 21.57
N ARG A 491 33.30 -21.03 21.18
CA ARG A 491 33.97 -19.92 21.87
C ARG A 491 33.07 -19.36 22.98
N GLU A 492 33.69 -18.88 24.05
CA GLU A 492 33.00 -18.00 24.98
C GLU A 492 32.57 -16.71 24.25
N TRP A 493 31.29 -16.34 24.40
CA TRP A 493 30.77 -15.17 23.72
C TRP A 493 31.18 -13.88 24.44
N GLY A 494 31.58 -12.88 23.66
CA GLY A 494 32.00 -11.58 24.17
C GLY A 494 30.88 -10.81 24.86
N ARG A 495 31.23 -9.91 25.74
CA ARG A 495 30.32 -9.00 26.44
C ARG A 495 30.28 -7.64 25.73
N THR A 496 29.08 -7.15 25.38
CA THR A 496 28.92 -5.83 24.81
C THR A 496 29.36 -4.74 25.79
N ILE A 497 30.17 -3.79 25.34
CA ILE A 497 30.59 -2.63 26.10
C ILE A 497 29.42 -1.67 26.25
N ARG A 498 29.09 -1.32 27.49
CA ARG A 498 28.06 -0.32 27.80
C ARG A 498 28.59 0.58 28.90
N MET A 499 28.25 1.88 28.78
CA MET A 499 28.52 2.83 29.84
C MET A 499 27.60 2.56 31.05
N ASP A 500 28.08 2.89 32.24
CA ASP A 500 27.25 2.85 33.44
C ASP A 500 26.08 3.85 33.35
N ALA A 501 24.86 3.40 33.67
CA ALA A 501 23.64 4.19 33.51
C ALA A 501 23.64 5.49 34.35
N ALA A 502 24.28 5.46 35.54
CA ALA A 502 24.37 6.66 36.37
C ALA A 502 25.37 7.67 35.79
N VAL A 503 26.39 7.19 35.10
CA VAL A 503 27.34 8.05 34.37
C VAL A 503 26.64 8.68 33.15
N GLU A 504 25.93 7.89 32.36
CA GLU A 504 25.14 8.41 31.22
C GLU A 504 24.18 9.51 31.64
N GLN A 505 23.38 9.25 32.66
CA GLN A 505 22.41 10.24 33.17
C GLN A 505 23.11 11.53 33.64
N ARG A 506 24.24 11.42 34.32
CA ARG A 506 24.98 12.56 34.84
C ARG A 506 25.58 13.44 33.74
N VAL A 507 26.06 12.84 32.66
CA VAL A 507 26.72 13.57 31.58
C VAL A 507 25.74 14.06 30.48
N SER A 508 24.52 13.54 30.40
CA SER A 508 23.53 13.92 29.40
C SER A 508 23.32 15.44 29.35
N ALA A 509 23.12 16.10 30.50
CA ALA A 509 22.92 17.54 30.54
C ALA A 509 24.14 18.36 30.07
N LEU A 510 25.35 17.81 30.27
CA LEU A 510 26.58 18.45 29.79
C LEU A 510 26.72 18.33 28.29
N VAL A 511 26.39 17.15 27.73
CA VAL A 511 26.38 16.92 26.28
C VAL A 511 25.37 17.81 25.59
N ASP A 512 24.15 17.93 26.15
CA ASP A 512 23.10 18.81 25.61
C ASP A 512 23.52 20.28 25.56
N GLN A 513 24.32 20.72 26.54
CA GLN A 513 24.88 22.07 26.53
C GLN A 513 25.93 22.27 25.44
N LEU A 514 26.78 21.25 25.19
CA LEU A 514 27.82 21.30 24.17
C LEU A 514 27.28 21.22 22.74
N LEU A 515 26.11 20.59 22.55
CA LEU A 515 25.47 20.46 21.25
C LEU A 515 24.60 21.66 20.85
N LYS A 516 24.32 22.57 21.79
CA LYS A 516 23.60 23.81 21.45
C LYS A 516 24.50 24.72 20.61
N PRO A 517 24.02 25.23 19.47
CA PRO A 517 24.77 26.23 18.71
C PRO A 517 25.05 27.45 19.58
N ALA A 518 26.26 28.01 19.46
CA ALA A 518 26.72 29.19 20.19
C ALA A 518 25.92 30.44 19.85
#